data_2808c9eb0d6748fb79e73d6509601856
#
_entry.id   2808c9eb0d6748fb79e73d6509601856
#
_cell.length_a   1.000
_cell.length_b   1.000
_cell.length_c   1.000
_cell.angle_alpha   90.00
_cell.angle_beta   90.00
_cell.angle_gamma   90.00
#
_symmetry.space_group_name_H-M   'P 1'
#
loop_
_entity.id
_entity.type
_entity.pdbx_description
1 polymer ?
#
loop_
_entity_poly.entity_id
_entity_poly.type
_entity_poly.pdbx_seq_one_letter_code
_entity_poly.pdbx_strand_id
1 'polypeptide(L)'
;MTAAQQVGEFEALRPHLMSVAYRLTGTVADAEDIVQDAWLRWDRQDKEIADLRAWLTTVVSRLGLDRLRSAAHRRETYTGNWLPEPVVTGFDEADPLSAVV
;
A
#
# COMPACT_ATOMS: atom_id res chain seq x y z
N MET A 1 -9.81 -3.78 -24.60
CA MET A 1 -10.69 -3.48 -23.45
C MET A 1 -11.14 -2.04 -23.54
N THR A 2 -12.42 -1.80 -23.32
CA THR A 2 -12.94 -0.44 -23.36
C THR A 2 -12.70 0.22 -22.02
N ALA A 3 -12.83 1.54 -21.99
CA ALA A 3 -12.68 2.28 -20.74
C ALA A 3 -13.70 1.81 -19.69
N ALA A 4 -14.92 1.54 -20.13
CA ALA A 4 -15.95 1.08 -19.20
C ALA A 4 -15.60 -0.28 -18.61
N GLN A 5 -15.07 -1.17 -19.42
CA GLN A 5 -14.66 -2.48 -18.93
C GLN A 5 -13.50 -2.35 -17.95
N GLN A 6 -12.57 -1.46 -18.25
CA GLN A 6 -11.42 -1.24 -17.37
C GLN A 6 -11.88 -0.74 -16.01
N VAL A 7 -12.78 0.24 -15.99
CA VAL A 7 -13.32 0.76 -14.75
C VAL A 7 -14.03 -0.35 -13.97
N GLY A 8 -14.83 -1.15 -14.67
CA GLY A 8 -15.57 -2.23 -14.01
C GLY A 8 -14.65 -3.25 -13.37
N GLU A 9 -13.59 -3.61 -14.07
CA GLU A 9 -12.65 -4.57 -13.51
C GLU A 9 -11.95 -4.02 -12.29
N PHE A 10 -11.58 -2.76 -12.34
CA PHE A 10 -10.90 -2.13 -11.21
C PHE A 10 -11.85 -2.04 -10.02
N GLU A 11 -13.09 -1.62 -10.26
CA GLU A 11 -14.04 -1.49 -9.17
C GLU A 11 -14.33 -2.83 -8.50
N ALA A 12 -14.30 -3.90 -9.26
CA ALA A 12 -14.50 -5.22 -8.68
C ALA A 12 -13.35 -5.60 -7.73
N LEU A 13 -12.16 -5.10 -7.98
CA LEU A 13 -11.00 -5.39 -7.15
C LEU A 13 -10.80 -4.36 -6.04
N ARG A 14 -11.49 -3.25 -6.10
CA ARG A 14 -11.28 -2.16 -5.15
C ARG A 14 -11.37 -2.59 -3.68
N PRO A 15 -12.36 -3.38 -3.27
CA PRO A 15 -12.41 -3.76 -1.86
C PRO A 15 -11.17 -4.51 -1.40
N HIS A 16 -10.65 -5.37 -2.25
CA HIS A 16 -9.43 -6.11 -1.93
C HIS A 16 -8.24 -5.16 -1.84
N LEU A 17 -8.13 -4.25 -2.81
CA LEU A 17 -7.00 -3.32 -2.84
C LEU A 17 -7.05 -2.36 -1.65
N MET A 18 -8.25 -1.90 -1.30
CA MET A 18 -8.42 -1.04 -0.13
C MET A 18 -8.01 -1.76 1.14
N SER A 19 -8.36 -3.03 1.24
CA SER A 19 -8.01 -3.81 2.42
C SER A 19 -6.49 -3.92 2.57
N VAL A 20 -5.80 -4.21 1.47
CA VAL A 20 -4.34 -4.30 1.50
C VAL A 20 -3.72 -2.97 1.87
N ALA A 21 -4.18 -1.90 1.23
CA ALA A 21 -3.62 -0.57 1.48
C ALA A 21 -3.88 -0.12 2.91
N TYR A 22 -5.07 -0.38 3.41
CA TYR A 22 -5.42 0.04 4.77
C TYR A 22 -4.55 -0.69 5.80
N ARG A 23 -4.29 -1.97 5.58
CA ARG A 23 -3.45 -2.71 6.52
C ARG A 23 -2.05 -2.15 6.60
N LEU A 24 -1.57 -1.59 5.50
CA LEU A 24 -0.21 -1.06 5.47
C LEU A 24 -0.12 0.37 5.96
N THR A 25 -1.18 1.16 5.78
CA THR A 25 -1.11 2.58 6.11
C THR A 25 -1.87 2.96 7.37
N GLY A 26 -2.92 2.23 7.68
CA GLY A 26 -3.67 2.49 8.90
C GLY A 26 -4.76 3.54 8.80
N THR A 27 -4.90 4.22 7.67
CA THR A 27 -5.97 5.20 7.52
C THR A 27 -6.68 5.00 6.20
N VAL A 28 -7.97 5.36 6.17
CA VAL A 28 -8.75 5.26 4.96
C VAL A 28 -8.25 6.24 3.91
N ALA A 29 -7.88 7.45 4.34
CA ALA A 29 -7.42 8.46 3.40
C ALA A 29 -6.16 8.00 2.68
N ASP A 30 -5.20 7.45 3.40
CA ASP A 30 -3.98 6.97 2.77
C ASP A 30 -4.27 5.78 1.86
N ALA A 31 -5.17 4.89 2.31
CA ALA A 31 -5.52 3.73 1.48
C ALA A 31 -6.16 4.18 0.18
N GLU A 32 -7.04 5.17 0.23
CA GLU A 32 -7.68 5.68 -0.98
C GLU A 32 -6.67 6.29 -1.93
N ASP A 33 -5.72 7.03 -1.40
CA ASP A 33 -4.67 7.63 -2.24
C ASP A 33 -3.86 6.56 -2.96
N ILE A 34 -3.54 5.49 -2.24
CA ILE A 34 -2.75 4.42 -2.82
C ILE A 34 -3.55 3.68 -3.90
N VAL A 35 -4.82 3.42 -3.64
CA VAL A 35 -5.65 2.74 -4.62
C VAL A 35 -5.82 3.61 -5.87
N GLN A 36 -5.98 4.91 -5.69
CA GLN A 36 -6.08 5.83 -6.81
C GLN A 36 -4.79 5.84 -7.63
N ASP A 37 -3.64 5.83 -6.95
CA ASP A 37 -2.35 5.81 -7.63
C ASP A 37 -2.20 4.50 -8.41
N ALA A 38 -2.66 3.39 -7.85
CA ALA A 38 -2.61 2.11 -8.54
C ALA A 38 -3.45 2.15 -9.83
N TRP A 39 -4.62 2.78 -9.75
CA TRP A 39 -5.46 2.95 -10.94
C TRP A 39 -4.71 3.72 -12.03
N LEU A 40 -4.06 4.81 -11.64
CA LEU A 40 -3.34 5.63 -12.62
C LEU A 40 -2.19 4.87 -13.25
N ARG A 41 -1.52 4.03 -12.48
CA ARG A 41 -0.43 3.24 -13.02
C ARG A 41 -0.92 2.21 -14.01
N TRP A 42 -2.05 1.58 -13.72
CA TRP A 42 -2.64 0.64 -14.65
C TRP A 42 -3.11 1.35 -15.93
N ASP A 43 -3.73 2.52 -15.75
CA ASP A 43 -4.25 3.27 -16.89
C ASP A 43 -3.13 3.66 -17.86
N ARG A 44 -1.93 3.85 -17.36
CA ARG A 44 -0.79 4.21 -18.21
C ARG A 44 -0.06 3.01 -18.78
N GLN A 45 -0.46 1.82 -18.37
CA GLN A 45 0.24 0.61 -18.79
C GLN A 45 -0.15 0.26 -20.22
N ASP A 46 0.84 0.13 -21.08
CA ASP A 46 0.56 -0.21 -22.47
C ASP A 46 0.40 -1.69 -22.68
N LYS A 47 0.99 -2.49 -21.84
CA LYS A 47 0.98 -3.93 -22.06
C LYS A 47 -0.18 -4.58 -21.35
N GLU A 48 -0.64 -5.67 -21.93
CA GLU A 48 -1.69 -6.41 -21.29
C GLU A 48 -1.15 -7.12 -20.06
N ILE A 49 -1.94 -7.16 -19.01
CA ILE A 49 -1.52 -7.77 -17.78
C ILE A 49 -2.26 -9.08 -17.61
N ALA A 50 -1.51 -10.15 -17.49
CA ALA A 50 -2.09 -11.49 -17.46
C ALA A 50 -2.92 -11.73 -16.21
N ASP A 51 -2.45 -11.27 -15.06
CA ASP A 51 -3.16 -11.46 -13.79
C ASP A 51 -3.31 -10.10 -13.15
N LEU A 52 -4.41 -9.44 -13.43
CA LEU A 52 -4.63 -8.08 -12.98
C LEU A 52 -4.70 -7.98 -11.47
N ARG A 53 -5.36 -8.94 -10.82
CA ARG A 53 -5.46 -8.90 -9.38
C ARG A 53 -4.08 -8.96 -8.73
N ALA A 54 -3.24 -9.85 -9.20
CA ALA A 54 -1.89 -10.00 -8.65
C ALA A 54 -1.05 -8.76 -8.92
N TRP A 55 -1.18 -8.22 -10.13
CA TRP A 55 -0.40 -7.05 -10.50
C TRP A 55 -0.78 -5.83 -9.65
N LEU A 56 -2.08 -5.58 -9.51
CA LEU A 56 -2.55 -4.45 -8.72
C LEU A 56 -2.24 -4.64 -7.25
N THR A 57 -2.35 -5.86 -6.74
CA THR A 57 -2.00 -6.13 -5.35
C THR A 57 -0.53 -5.82 -5.10
N THR A 58 0.33 -6.17 -6.04
CA THR A 58 1.76 -5.87 -5.92
C THR A 58 2.00 -4.36 -5.92
N VAL A 59 1.34 -3.65 -6.83
CA VAL A 59 1.50 -2.19 -6.90
C VAL A 59 1.05 -1.53 -5.61
N VAL A 60 -0.12 -1.91 -5.13
CA VAL A 60 -0.67 -1.35 -3.89
C VAL A 60 0.24 -1.67 -2.71
N SER A 61 0.76 -2.89 -2.67
CA SER A 61 1.64 -3.29 -1.57
C SER A 61 2.92 -2.48 -1.56
N ARG A 62 3.50 -2.25 -2.73
CA ARG A 62 4.73 -1.46 -2.82
C ARG A 62 4.49 -0.02 -2.41
N LEU A 63 3.38 0.56 -2.86
CA LEU A 63 3.05 1.92 -2.50
C LEU A 63 2.79 2.04 -1.00
N GLY A 64 2.11 1.05 -0.43
CA GLY A 64 1.85 1.05 1.00
C GLY A 64 3.12 0.93 1.81
N LEU A 65 4.02 0.04 1.39
CA LEU A 65 5.29 -0.12 2.09
C LEU A 65 6.14 1.14 1.98
N ASP A 66 6.11 1.80 0.83
CA ASP A 66 6.86 3.04 0.67
C ASP A 66 6.32 4.11 1.61
N ARG A 67 5.00 4.20 1.76
CA ARG A 67 4.42 5.16 2.70
C ARG A 67 4.81 4.83 4.12
N LEU A 68 4.79 3.57 4.46
CA LEU A 68 5.14 3.13 5.79
C LEU A 68 6.60 3.48 6.10
N ARG A 69 7.49 3.25 5.17
CA ARG A 69 8.90 3.58 5.35
C ARG A 69 9.12 5.08 5.46
N SER A 70 8.42 5.85 4.65
CA SER A 70 8.50 7.30 4.71
C SER A 70 8.03 7.84 6.05
N ALA A 71 6.95 7.29 6.56
CA ALA A 71 6.44 7.72 7.86
C ALA A 71 7.42 7.38 8.96
N ALA A 72 8.02 6.21 8.90
CA ALA A 72 9.01 5.81 9.90
C ALA A 72 10.23 6.71 9.84
N HIS A 73 10.68 7.02 8.64
CA HIS A 73 11.84 7.90 8.47
C HIS A 73 11.55 9.30 9.01
N ARG A 74 10.38 9.82 8.74
CA ARG A 74 10.01 11.14 9.24
C ARG A 74 9.96 11.16 10.76
N ARG A 75 9.45 10.10 11.36
CA ARG A 75 9.40 10.04 12.82
C ARG A 75 10.80 10.02 13.40
N GLU A 76 11.69 9.26 12.82
CA GLU A 76 13.05 9.22 13.29
C GLU A 76 13.72 10.58 13.18
N THR A 77 13.56 11.22 12.06
CA THR A 77 14.17 12.51 11.85
C THR A 77 13.60 13.55 12.79
N TYR A 78 12.28 13.49 12.97
CA TYR A 78 11.60 14.50 13.74
C TYR A 78 11.90 14.40 15.21
N THR A 79 11.91 13.21 15.76
CA THR A 79 12.13 13.05 17.18
C THR A 79 13.60 13.07 17.52
N GLY A 80 14.43 12.79 16.60
CA GLY A 80 15.84 12.89 16.81
C GLY A 80 16.36 11.92 17.85
N ASN A 81 17.41 12.33 18.49
CA ASN A 81 18.07 11.45 19.38
C ASN A 81 17.54 11.46 20.79
N TRP A 82 16.56 12.27 21.07
CA TRP A 82 16.12 12.33 22.43
C TRP A 82 15.20 11.16 22.76
N LEU A 83 14.77 10.41 21.77
CA LEU A 83 13.95 9.28 22.05
C LEU A 83 14.78 8.18 22.60
N PRO A 84 14.29 7.49 23.59
CA PRO A 84 14.98 6.32 24.05
C PRO A 84 14.94 5.29 22.97
N GLU A 85 15.71 4.29 23.13
CA GLU A 85 15.76 3.25 22.22
C GLU A 85 14.45 2.74 21.88
N PRO A 86 14.08 2.66 20.75
CA PRO A 86 12.80 2.24 20.37
C PRO A 86 12.65 0.89 20.59
N VAL A 87 11.66 0.66 20.93
CA VAL A 87 11.30 -0.47 21.07
C VAL A 87 11.00 -1.01 19.90
N VAL A 88 11.16 -0.81 19.18
CA VAL A 88 10.86 -1.25 18.07
C VAL A 88 10.82 -2.37 17.70
N THR A 89 10.97 -2.75 17.97
CA THR A 89 10.83 -3.72 17.53
C THR A 89 9.78 -4.20 17.42
N GLY A 90 9.41 -4.27 17.90
CA GLY A 90 8.44 -4.74 17.71
C GLY A 90 7.78 -4.81 16.80
N PHE A 91 8.01 -4.59 16.69
CA PHE A 91 7.41 -4.77 15.91
C PHE A 91 7.59 -5.36 15.16
N ASP A 92 8.08 -5.33 15.30
CA ASP A 92 8.10 -5.82 14.64
C ASP A 92 8.04 -6.76 14.43
N GLU A 93 8.30 -6.82 14.91
CA GLU A 93 7.94 -7.42 14.74
C GLU A 93 7.40 -7.94 14.53
N ALA A 94 7.46 -7.70 14.92
CA ALA A 94 6.76 -8.00 14.69
C ALA A 94 6.29 -8.35 14.22
N ASP A 95 6.56 -8.12 14.26
CA ASP A 95 6.03 -8.39 13.77
C ASP A 95 5.41 -8.60 13.18
N PRO A 96 5.42 -8.06 12.99
CA PRO A 96 4.54 -8.30 12.39
C PRO A 96 4.21 -8.87 11.36
N LEU A 97 4.87 -8.91 11.25
CA LEU A 97 4.59 -9.60 10.48
C LEU A 97 4.45 -10.67 10.57
N SER A 98 4.76 -10.79 11.14
CA SER A 98 4.56 -11.83 11.33
C SER A 98 3.47 -12.01 11.77
N ALA A 99 3.32 -11.76 12.14
CA ALA A 99 2.28 -11.97 12.45
C ALA A 99 1.39 -11.72 11.59
N VAL A 100 1.71 -11.61 11.26
CA VAL A 100 0.90 -11.56 10.61
C VAL A 100 0.42 -12.23 9.99
N VAL A 101 0.54 -12.44 10.02
CA VAL A 101 -0.04 -12.95 9.58
C VAL A 101 -0.78 -13.25 9.49
#